data_08e79dae5c48018dd666d533a46d0774
#
_entry.id   08e79dae5c48018dd666d533a46d0774
#
_cell.length_a   1.000
_cell.length_b   1.000
_cell.length_c   1.000
_cell.angle_alpha   90.00
_cell.angle_beta   90.00
_cell.angle_gamma   90.00
#
_symmetry.space_group_name_H-M   'P 1'
#
loop_
_entity.id
_entity.type
_entity.pdbx_description
1 polymer ?
#
loop_
_entity_poly.entity_id
_entity_poly.type
_entity_poly.pdbx_seq_one_letter_code
_entity_poly.pdbx_strand_id
1 'polypeptide(L)'
;MSEPSTAVSSTASDQQIPEELALEIRRMAHDLSNALEIIVQTSYLLSMAELKEPATDWLRMLESGVNKALELNLQLRSYIKQHTPK
;
A
#
# COMPACT_ATOMS: atom_id res chain seq x y z
N MET A 1 -3.15 -28.18 25.58
CA MET A 1 -3.02 -27.91 25.09
C MET A 1 -2.71 -27.36 24.71
N SER A 2 -2.61 -27.04 24.39
CA SER A 2 -2.30 -26.62 23.95
C SER A 2 -2.32 -25.93 23.34
N GLU A 3 -2.42 -25.48 23.12
CA GLU A 3 -2.29 -24.98 22.52
C GLU A 3 -1.77 -24.35 22.11
N PRO A 4 -1.82 -24.06 22.23
CA PRO A 4 -1.10 -23.13 21.64
C PRO A 4 0.06 -23.35 21.09
N SER A 5 0.49 -23.90 21.64
CA SER A 5 1.63 -24.26 21.05
C SER A 5 1.61 -24.37 19.66
N THR A 6 0.60 -24.71 19.26
CA THR A 6 0.46 -24.82 17.87
C THR A 6 0.87 -23.60 17.19
N ALA A 7 0.48 -22.49 17.68
CA ALA A 7 0.81 -21.25 17.02
C ALA A 7 2.30 -21.09 16.94
N VAL A 8 2.97 -21.49 17.96
CA VAL A 8 4.40 -21.35 17.98
C VAL A 8 5.06 -22.21 16.96
N SER A 9 4.67 -23.44 16.91
CA SER A 9 5.34 -24.37 16.01
C SER A 9 5.18 -23.93 14.58
N SER A 10 4.11 -23.28 14.26
CA SER A 10 3.88 -22.89 12.91
C SER A 10 4.19 -21.45 12.67
N THR A 11 4.93 -20.82 13.54
CA THR A 11 5.21 -19.43 13.42
C THR A 11 5.73 -19.04 12.04
N ALA A 12 6.71 -19.77 11.55
CA ALA A 12 7.26 -19.46 10.25
C ALA A 12 6.21 -19.59 9.17
N SER A 13 5.40 -20.63 9.26
CA SER A 13 4.34 -20.85 8.30
C SER A 13 3.29 -19.78 8.41
N ASP A 14 2.97 -19.39 9.65
CA ASP A 14 1.97 -18.39 9.88
C ASP A 14 2.36 -17.06 9.28
N GLN A 15 3.65 -16.80 9.15
CA GLN A 15 4.12 -15.55 8.61
C GLN A 15 4.16 -15.57 7.09
N GLN A 16 3.93 -16.72 6.49
CA GLN A 16 3.89 -16.81 5.06
C GLN A 16 2.47 -16.70 4.56
N ILE A 17 2.32 -16.02 3.45
CA ILE A 17 1.02 -15.84 2.85
C ILE A 17 0.78 -16.97 1.87
N PRO A 18 -0.35 -17.67 1.98
CA PRO A 18 -0.65 -18.72 0.99
C PRO A 18 -0.57 -18.15 -0.41
N GLU A 19 -0.06 -18.95 -1.31
CA GLU A 19 0.23 -18.50 -2.66
C GLU A 19 -0.98 -17.89 -3.36
N GLU A 20 -2.12 -18.51 -3.20
CA GLU A 20 -3.33 -18.01 -3.84
C GLU A 20 -3.71 -16.64 -3.32
N LEU A 21 -3.60 -16.45 -2.01
CA LEU A 21 -3.91 -15.17 -1.41
C LEU A 21 -2.87 -14.13 -1.79
N ALA A 22 -1.62 -14.56 -1.90
CA ALA A 22 -0.56 -13.65 -2.28
C ALA A 22 -0.79 -13.09 -3.67
N LEU A 23 -1.27 -13.92 -4.58
CA LEU A 23 -1.56 -13.45 -5.93
C LEU A 23 -2.67 -12.43 -5.94
N GLU A 24 -3.73 -12.69 -5.15
CA GLU A 24 -4.84 -11.74 -5.06
C GLU A 24 -4.39 -10.41 -4.45
N ILE A 25 -3.62 -10.50 -3.38
CA ILE A 25 -3.16 -9.29 -2.72
C ILE A 25 -2.22 -8.51 -3.63
N ARG A 26 -1.39 -9.21 -4.38
CA ARG A 26 -0.50 -8.55 -5.33
C ARG A 26 -1.29 -7.81 -6.40
N ARG A 27 -2.34 -8.44 -6.89
CA ARG A 27 -3.18 -7.81 -7.89
C ARG A 27 -3.83 -6.56 -7.33
N MET A 28 -4.33 -6.66 -6.09
CA MET A 28 -4.96 -5.50 -5.46
C MET A 28 -3.94 -4.39 -5.20
N ALA A 29 -2.73 -4.77 -4.79
CA ALA A 29 -1.68 -3.78 -4.58
C ALA A 29 -1.30 -3.10 -5.89
N HIS A 30 -1.29 -3.86 -6.96
CA HIS A 30 -0.99 -3.31 -8.28
C HIS A 30 -2.09 -2.34 -8.73
N ASP A 31 -3.35 -2.74 -8.52
CA ASP A 31 -4.46 -1.88 -8.87
C ASP A 31 -4.46 -0.60 -8.03
N LEU A 32 -4.10 -0.75 -6.76
CA LEU A 32 -4.00 0.41 -5.89
C LEU A 32 -2.88 1.34 -6.36
N SER A 33 -1.76 0.77 -6.77
CA SER A 33 -0.67 1.58 -7.32
C SER A 33 -1.13 2.40 -8.51
N ASN A 34 -1.90 1.77 -9.39
CA ASN A 34 -2.42 2.46 -10.56
C ASN A 34 -3.34 3.61 -10.18
N ALA A 35 -4.21 3.37 -9.18
CA ALA A 35 -5.10 4.42 -8.71
C ALA A 35 -4.33 5.57 -8.09
N LEU A 36 -3.32 5.24 -7.31
CA LEU A 36 -2.50 6.27 -6.69
C LEU A 36 -1.74 7.08 -7.73
N GLU A 37 -1.32 6.43 -8.81
CA GLU A 37 -0.61 7.12 -9.87
C GLU A 37 -1.49 8.17 -10.53
N ILE A 38 -2.76 7.84 -10.71
CA ILE A 38 -3.71 8.80 -11.27
C ILE A 38 -3.86 10.01 -10.34
N ILE A 39 -3.91 9.74 -9.05
CA ILE A 39 -4.04 10.81 -8.07
C ILE A 39 -2.79 11.68 -8.05
N VAL A 40 -1.63 11.05 -8.15
CA VAL A 40 -0.36 11.79 -8.21
C VAL A 40 -0.35 12.71 -9.42
N GLN A 41 -0.74 12.21 -10.58
CA GLN A 41 -0.75 13.01 -11.80
C GLN A 41 -1.75 14.16 -11.69
N THR A 42 -2.92 13.88 -11.13
CA THR A 42 -3.93 14.91 -10.95
C THR A 42 -3.46 15.98 -9.98
N SER A 43 -2.82 15.54 -8.91
CA SER A 43 -2.26 16.46 -7.92
C SER A 43 -1.21 17.36 -8.56
N TYR A 44 -0.38 16.77 -9.42
CA TYR A 44 0.63 17.52 -10.11
C TYR A 44 0.00 18.58 -11.03
N LEU A 45 -1.02 18.18 -11.76
CA LEU A 45 -1.72 19.11 -12.64
C LEU A 45 -2.35 20.28 -11.84
N LEU A 46 -2.90 19.94 -10.69
CA LEU A 46 -3.47 20.98 -9.83
C LEU A 46 -2.41 21.95 -9.33
N SER A 47 -1.20 21.44 -9.08
CA SER A 47 -0.13 22.28 -8.58
C SER A 47 0.31 23.28 -9.63
N MET A 48 0.03 23.01 -10.90
CA MET A 48 0.38 23.91 -11.99
C MET A 48 -0.71 24.93 -12.27
N ALA A 49 -1.88 24.76 -11.66
CA ALA A 49 -2.97 25.69 -11.82
C ALA A 49 -2.79 26.85 -10.84
N GLU A 50 -3.38 27.97 -11.18
CA GLU A 50 -3.30 29.13 -10.29
C GLU A 50 -4.38 29.00 -9.23
N LEU A 51 -4.01 28.37 -8.14
CA LEU A 51 -4.93 28.16 -7.05
C LEU A 51 -4.78 29.27 -6.01
N LYS A 52 -5.88 29.60 -5.37
CA LYS A 52 -5.88 30.60 -4.31
C LYS A 52 -6.21 29.91 -3.00
N GLU A 53 -5.84 30.58 -1.91
CA GLU A 53 -6.19 30.05 -0.60
C GLU A 53 -7.69 30.02 -0.45
N PRO A 54 -8.24 28.98 0.19
CA PRO A 54 -7.53 27.91 0.88
C PRO A 54 -7.21 26.69 -0.01
N ALA A 55 -7.46 26.76 -1.30
CA ALA A 55 -7.25 25.63 -2.18
C ALA A 55 -5.79 25.19 -2.21
N THR A 56 -4.86 26.13 -2.08
CA THR A 56 -3.44 25.77 -2.04
C THR A 56 -3.12 24.91 -0.82
N ASP A 57 -3.74 25.20 0.31
CA ASP A 57 -3.53 24.39 1.51
C ASP A 57 -4.13 23.02 1.32
N TRP A 58 -5.29 22.94 0.70
CA TRP A 58 -5.92 21.64 0.44
C TRP A 58 -5.05 20.79 -0.47
N LEU A 59 -4.44 21.42 -1.46
CA LEU A 59 -3.54 20.70 -2.36
C LEU A 59 -2.34 20.14 -1.60
N ARG A 60 -1.79 20.92 -0.68
CA ARG A 60 -0.66 20.46 0.13
C ARG A 60 -1.06 19.25 0.95
N MET A 61 -2.26 19.28 1.51
CA MET A 61 -2.76 18.14 2.28
C MET A 61 -2.92 16.91 1.40
N LEU A 62 -3.43 17.14 0.20
CA LEU A 62 -3.60 16.04 -0.76
C LEU A 62 -2.25 15.42 -1.11
N GLU A 63 -1.27 16.24 -1.42
CA GLU A 63 0.05 15.75 -1.76
C GLU A 63 0.69 14.97 -0.62
N SER A 64 0.51 15.46 0.60
CA SER A 64 1.04 14.77 1.76
C SER A 64 0.39 13.40 1.92
N GLY A 65 -0.92 13.33 1.75
CA GLY A 65 -1.63 12.08 1.87
C GLY A 65 -1.25 11.09 0.79
N VAL A 66 -1.08 11.59 -0.43
CA VAL A 66 -0.70 10.75 -1.55
C VAL A 66 0.70 10.16 -1.32
N ASN A 67 1.63 10.99 -0.86
CA ASN A 67 2.99 10.51 -0.60
C ASN A 67 3.00 9.42 0.46
N LYS A 68 2.19 9.60 1.49
CA LYS A 68 2.11 8.60 2.53
C LYS A 68 1.49 7.32 2.01
N ALA A 69 0.46 7.44 1.18
CA ALA A 69 -0.19 6.27 0.60
C ALA A 69 0.75 5.50 -0.31
N LEU A 70 1.56 6.22 -1.08
CA LEU A 70 2.55 5.57 -1.95
C LEU A 70 3.56 4.80 -1.13
N GLU A 71 4.01 5.40 -0.04
CA GLU A 71 4.97 4.77 0.84
C GLU A 71 4.40 3.49 1.44
N LEU A 72 3.15 3.56 1.91
CA LEU A 72 2.49 2.40 2.48
C LEU A 72 2.28 1.31 1.44
N ASN A 73 1.97 1.71 0.22
CA ASN A 73 1.78 0.74 -0.86
C ASN A 73 3.08 0.01 -1.15
N LEU A 74 4.19 0.72 -1.15
CA LEU A 74 5.49 0.09 -1.35
C LEU A 74 5.81 -0.86 -0.22
N GLN A 75 5.49 -0.49 1.01
CA GLN A 75 5.71 -1.36 2.14
C GLN A 75 4.87 -2.62 2.03
N LEU A 76 3.64 -2.47 1.61
CA LEU A 76 2.75 -3.61 1.43
C LEU A 76 3.31 -4.57 0.40
N ARG A 77 3.75 -4.05 -0.73
CA ARG A 77 4.28 -4.90 -1.79
C ARG A 77 5.56 -5.60 -1.34
N SER A 78 6.39 -4.90 -0.59
CA SER A 78 7.61 -5.49 -0.06
C SER A 78 7.28 -6.60 0.93
N TYR A 79 6.28 -6.38 1.78
CA TYR A 79 5.86 -7.36 2.76
C TYR A 79 5.37 -8.62 2.08
N ILE A 80 4.54 -8.45 1.05
CA ILE A 80 4.01 -9.59 0.31
C ILE A 80 5.15 -10.38 -0.31
N LYS A 81 6.10 -9.69 -0.91
CA LYS A 81 7.21 -10.34 -1.56
C LYS A 81 8.05 -11.14 -0.57
N GLN A 82 8.25 -10.60 0.61
CA GLN A 82 9.08 -11.24 1.63
C GLN A 82 8.40 -12.43 2.28
N HIS A 83 7.09 -12.47 2.27
CA HIS A 83 6.34 -13.49 2.99
C HIS A 83 5.60 -14.46 2.07
N THR A 84 5.85 -14.41 0.79
CA THR A 84 5.24 -15.33 -0.15
C THR A 84 6.18 -16.48 -0.41
N PRO A 85 5.71 -17.72 -0.28
CA PRO A 85 6.57 -18.86 -0.55
C PRO A 85 6.90 -18.94 -2.03
N LYS A 86 8.04 -19.53 -2.31
CA LYS A 86 8.49 -19.65 -3.68
C LYS A 86 7.91 -20.85 -4.37
#